data_e5093f17075111ed8bfeebc02c54cba2
#
_entry.id   e5093f17075111ed8bfeebc02c54cba2
#
_cell.length_a   1.000
_cell.length_b   1.000
_cell.length_c   1.000
_cell.angle_alpha   90.00
_cell.angle_beta   90.00
_cell.angle_gamma   90.00
#
_symmetry.space_group_name_H-M   'P 1'
#
loop_
_entity.id
_entity.type
_entity.pdbx_description
1 polymer ?
#
loop_
_entity_poly.entity_id
_entity_poly.type
_entity_poly.pdbx_seq_one_letter_code
_entity_poly.pdbx_strand_id
1 'polypeptide(L)'
;MGFINNNMNNLLDFNNYILESKSIYLLDPSTKVTLLKLDEKYHKLIEKFRTKYSAQTVENIREEYKKFMAAKENGQKYFPKLEIKNSDFDKNIYEGFGKLIDEFEDIEDKCYIAKFYLEKIHAMRARLERLKQLDEGTYEPGDNPVSKELYQQALQCVKEHPYKRPDYEKDRTNESDDVLEKIEDALDDLGYDFDVKIFSGMLPRMNVKMDLVRINKTSKFSDEDIEGLIAHEIKGHVGRFFYGKKTGLWLFAYGLHSALDYDEGLAVWNSLNLVEHPKPNIMFNISIKTCISYLMYEMDFCDLFDWLKKQAPDMSDFAAFKTCIRPRRVNKDCEILSGGPMTMYFKGYNMVKEMDDQMRDDILHYNIGPNQKYELENIKEFLKVNHFKPLK
;
A
#
# COMPACT_ATOMS: atom_id res chain seq x y z
N MET A 1 -3.93 -21.83 59.17
CA MET A 1 -3.08 -20.67 58.80
C MET A 1 -2.19 -20.91 57.57
N GLY A 2 -2.25 -22.06 56.87
CA GLY A 2 -1.39 -22.38 55.71
C GLY A 2 -1.93 -21.99 54.35
N PHE A 3 -3.20 -21.69 54.18
CA PHE A 3 -3.81 -21.42 52.87
C PHE A 3 -3.78 -19.94 52.42
N ILE A 4 -3.54 -19.01 53.33
CA ILE A 4 -3.52 -17.57 53.04
C ILE A 4 -2.14 -17.11 52.49
N ASN A 5 -1.05 -17.76 52.92
CA ASN A 5 0.31 -17.38 52.51
C ASN A 5 0.66 -17.79 51.05
N ASN A 6 0.10 -18.87 50.52
CA ASN A 6 0.38 -19.28 49.12
C ASN A 6 -0.27 -18.38 48.07
N ASN A 7 -1.44 -17.80 48.36
CA ASN A 7 -2.11 -16.89 47.43
C ASN A 7 -1.46 -15.48 47.38
N MET A 8 -0.86 -15.03 48.50
CA MET A 8 -0.15 -13.74 48.50
C MET A 8 1.19 -13.81 47.76
N ASN A 9 1.91 -14.91 47.84
CA ASN A 9 3.16 -15.09 47.11
C ASN A 9 2.90 -15.18 45.59
N ASN A 10 1.86 -15.90 45.15
CA ASN A 10 1.48 -15.96 43.74
C ASN A 10 0.99 -14.60 43.20
N LEU A 11 0.33 -13.78 44.01
CA LEU A 11 -0.09 -12.41 43.64
C LEU A 11 1.12 -11.44 43.60
N LEU A 12 2.08 -11.61 44.47
CA LEU A 12 3.33 -10.83 44.47
C LEU A 12 4.22 -11.21 43.29
N ASP A 13 4.35 -12.49 42.95
CA ASP A 13 5.09 -12.96 41.78
C ASP A 13 4.41 -12.52 40.47
N PHE A 14 3.08 -12.57 40.41
CA PHE A 14 2.32 -12.08 39.24
C PHE A 14 2.42 -10.56 39.10
N ASN A 15 2.34 -9.80 40.20
CA ASN A 15 2.53 -8.35 40.17
C ASN A 15 3.97 -7.95 39.85
N ASN A 16 4.98 -8.69 40.33
CA ASN A 16 6.38 -8.48 39.95
C ASN A 16 6.62 -8.83 38.48
N TYR A 17 6.03 -9.90 37.96
CA TYR A 17 6.07 -10.25 36.52
C TYR A 17 5.42 -9.16 35.65
N ILE A 18 4.26 -8.61 36.07
CA ILE A 18 3.61 -7.48 35.37
C ILE A 18 4.46 -6.20 35.46
N LEU A 19 5.12 -5.95 36.59
CA LEU A 19 5.99 -4.79 36.78
C LEU A 19 7.28 -4.93 35.95
N GLU A 20 7.87 -6.11 35.89
CA GLU A 20 9.03 -6.40 35.02
C GLU A 20 8.67 -6.31 33.52
N SER A 21 7.51 -6.85 33.11
CA SER A 21 7.05 -6.73 31.73
C SER A 21 6.76 -5.29 31.30
N LYS A 22 6.26 -4.44 32.22
CA LYS A 22 6.06 -3.01 31.95
C LYS A 22 7.38 -2.23 31.84
N SER A 23 8.44 -2.67 32.54
CA SER A 23 9.74 -2.01 32.48
C SER A 23 10.44 -2.18 31.12
N ILE A 24 10.16 -3.26 30.40
CA ILE A 24 10.77 -3.57 29.09
C ILE A 24 10.33 -2.58 28.01
N TYR A 25 9.12 -2.04 28.09
CA TYR A 25 8.57 -1.13 27.08
C TYR A 25 8.75 0.35 27.43
N LEU A 26 9.07 0.69 28.67
CA LEU A 26 9.23 2.08 29.11
C LEU A 26 10.63 2.59 28.73
N LEU A 27 10.68 3.60 27.88
CA LEU A 27 11.93 4.25 27.50
C LEU A 27 12.45 5.15 28.61
N ASP A 28 13.76 5.12 28.86
CA ASP A 28 14.41 6.19 29.60
C ASP A 28 14.31 7.52 28.86
N PRO A 29 14.38 8.66 29.56
CA PRO A 29 14.19 9.97 28.94
C PRO A 29 15.16 10.26 27.78
N SER A 30 16.40 9.79 27.85
CA SER A 30 17.43 10.03 26.84
C SER A 30 17.13 9.22 25.57
N THR A 31 16.79 7.96 25.70
CA THR A 31 16.39 7.09 24.59
C THR A 31 15.10 7.59 23.93
N LYS A 32 14.10 8.04 24.70
CA LYS A 32 12.89 8.64 24.16
C LYS A 32 13.18 9.90 23.33
N VAL A 33 14.04 10.80 23.80
CA VAL A 33 14.46 12.01 23.04
C VAL A 33 15.19 11.60 21.75
N THR A 34 16.05 10.60 21.81
CA THR A 34 16.77 10.08 20.65
C THR A 34 15.78 9.50 19.63
N LEU A 35 14.86 8.64 20.07
CA LEU A 35 13.82 8.05 19.21
C LEU A 35 13.02 9.14 18.47
N LEU A 36 12.53 10.16 19.17
CA LEU A 36 11.75 11.24 18.56
C LEU A 36 12.56 12.02 17.51
N LYS A 37 13.88 12.23 17.74
CA LYS A 37 14.76 12.85 16.73
C LYS A 37 14.95 11.94 15.51
N LEU A 38 15.07 10.64 15.70
CA LEU A 38 15.21 9.68 14.61
C LEU A 38 13.91 9.53 13.83
N ASP A 39 12.76 9.52 14.51
CA ASP A 39 11.44 9.49 13.87
C ASP A 39 11.22 10.73 12.97
N GLU A 40 11.65 11.91 13.41
CA GLU A 40 11.62 13.13 12.60
C GLU A 40 12.57 13.07 11.39
N LYS A 41 13.78 12.50 11.55
CA LYS A 41 14.70 12.25 10.43
C LYS A 41 14.10 11.25 9.43
N TYR A 42 13.49 10.17 9.96
CA TYR A 42 12.79 9.17 9.19
C TYR A 42 11.66 9.81 8.37
N HIS A 43 10.81 10.63 9.01
CA HIS A 43 9.74 11.37 8.34
C HIS A 43 10.28 12.17 7.13
N LYS A 44 11.28 13.05 7.33
CA LYS A 44 11.85 13.87 6.25
C LYS A 44 12.42 13.05 5.11
N LEU A 45 13.02 11.90 5.40
CA LEU A 45 13.56 11.01 4.38
C LEU A 45 12.47 10.27 3.61
N ILE A 46 11.43 9.79 4.31
CA ILE A 46 10.25 9.18 3.69
C ILE A 46 9.51 10.16 2.78
N GLU A 47 9.35 11.42 3.19
CA GLU A 47 8.73 12.44 2.35
C GLU A 47 9.49 12.62 1.03
N LYS A 48 10.81 12.74 1.09
CA LYS A 48 11.67 12.84 -0.11
C LYS A 48 11.50 11.60 -1.00
N PHE A 49 11.56 10.41 -0.40
CA PHE A 49 11.38 9.15 -1.10
C PHE A 49 10.01 9.07 -1.77
N ARG A 50 8.93 9.34 -1.04
CA ARG A 50 7.56 9.30 -1.57
C ARG A 50 7.34 10.38 -2.62
N THR A 51 7.88 11.57 -2.45
CA THR A 51 7.78 12.64 -3.44
C THR A 51 8.40 12.23 -4.77
N LYS A 52 9.56 11.57 -4.75
CA LYS A 52 10.24 11.12 -5.96
C LYS A 52 9.58 9.89 -6.57
N TYR A 53 9.26 8.87 -5.77
CA TYR A 53 8.92 7.53 -6.27
C TYR A 53 7.43 7.18 -6.25
N SER A 54 6.55 7.96 -5.62
CA SER A 54 5.10 7.68 -5.63
C SER A 54 4.41 8.09 -6.93
N ALA A 55 5.05 8.90 -7.76
CA ALA A 55 4.49 9.45 -8.99
C ALA A 55 5.12 8.85 -10.26
N GLN A 56 5.47 7.56 -10.23
CA GLN A 56 5.93 6.88 -11.43
C GLN A 56 4.80 6.84 -12.47
N THR A 57 4.90 7.70 -13.46
CA THR A 57 3.93 7.82 -14.55
C THR A 57 4.59 7.36 -15.85
N VAL A 58 3.91 6.51 -16.59
CA VAL A 58 4.33 6.15 -17.96
C VAL A 58 3.85 7.26 -18.90
N GLU A 59 4.78 8.04 -19.46
CA GLU A 59 4.45 9.23 -20.26
C GLU A 59 3.99 8.86 -21.67
N ASN A 60 4.61 7.85 -22.28
CA ASN A 60 4.35 7.42 -23.67
C ASN A 60 3.33 6.27 -23.81
N ILE A 61 2.51 5.97 -22.80
CA ILE A 61 1.64 4.77 -22.78
C ILE A 61 0.69 4.67 -23.99
N ARG A 62 0.19 5.81 -24.49
CA ARG A 62 -0.71 5.83 -25.67
C ARG A 62 0.04 5.57 -26.98
N GLU A 63 1.27 6.04 -27.08
CA GLU A 63 2.13 5.81 -28.24
C GLU A 63 2.54 4.33 -28.31
N GLU A 64 3.01 3.78 -27.20
CA GLU A 64 3.38 2.38 -27.11
C GLU A 64 2.19 1.43 -27.35
N TYR A 65 0.99 1.79 -26.89
CA TYR A 65 -0.22 1.06 -27.24
C TYR A 65 -0.49 1.03 -28.73
N LYS A 66 -0.33 2.15 -29.45
CA LYS A 66 -0.53 2.21 -30.92
C LYS A 66 0.49 1.33 -31.64
N LYS A 67 1.77 1.39 -31.25
CA LYS A 67 2.84 0.53 -31.82
C LYS A 67 2.55 -0.95 -31.57
N PHE A 68 2.13 -1.30 -30.34
CA PHE A 68 1.75 -2.66 -29.98
C PHE A 68 0.59 -3.19 -30.84
N MET A 69 -0.49 -2.42 -30.97
CA MET A 69 -1.64 -2.84 -31.79
C MET A 69 -1.30 -2.98 -33.26
N ALA A 70 -0.53 -2.05 -33.82
CA ALA A 70 -0.09 -2.13 -35.21
C ALA A 70 0.79 -3.36 -35.50
N ALA A 71 1.71 -3.69 -34.59
CA ALA A 71 2.50 -4.91 -34.69
C ALA A 71 1.64 -6.18 -34.61
N LYS A 72 0.69 -6.19 -33.67
CA LYS A 72 -0.25 -7.31 -33.48
C LYS A 72 -1.14 -7.55 -34.71
N GLU A 73 -1.67 -6.50 -35.34
CA GLU A 73 -2.45 -6.57 -36.58
C GLU A 73 -1.62 -7.18 -37.75
N ASN A 74 -0.30 -6.95 -37.76
CA ASN A 74 0.63 -7.54 -38.72
C ASN A 74 1.18 -8.92 -38.30
N GLY A 75 0.66 -9.53 -37.22
CA GLY A 75 1.13 -10.83 -36.70
C GLY A 75 2.55 -10.80 -36.12
N GLN A 76 3.06 -9.63 -35.74
CA GLN A 76 4.38 -9.43 -35.18
C GLN A 76 4.33 -9.28 -33.65
N LYS A 77 5.35 -9.79 -32.95
CA LYS A 77 5.54 -9.51 -31.52
C LYS A 77 6.14 -8.12 -31.34
N TYR A 78 5.64 -7.38 -30.37
CA TYR A 78 6.16 -6.07 -29.95
C TYR A 78 6.16 -5.95 -28.44
N PHE A 79 7.30 -5.54 -27.87
CA PHE A 79 7.48 -5.33 -26.45
C PHE A 79 7.55 -3.83 -26.16
N PRO A 80 6.56 -3.26 -25.44
CA PRO A 80 6.50 -1.83 -25.20
C PRO A 80 7.76 -1.30 -24.49
N LYS A 81 8.24 -0.13 -24.92
CA LYS A 81 9.37 0.59 -24.32
C LYS A 81 8.81 1.80 -23.56
N LEU A 82 8.85 1.74 -22.23
CA LEU A 82 8.17 2.70 -21.38
C LEU A 82 9.07 3.88 -21.01
N GLU A 83 8.56 5.09 -21.16
CA GLU A 83 9.16 6.30 -20.61
C GLU A 83 8.55 6.55 -19.23
N ILE A 84 9.30 6.22 -18.18
CA ILE A 84 8.82 6.28 -16.79
C ILE A 84 9.45 7.48 -16.11
N LYS A 85 8.61 8.44 -15.70
CA LYS A 85 9.04 9.60 -14.94
C LYS A 85 9.42 9.22 -13.52
N ASN A 86 10.47 9.84 -12.99
CA ASN A 86 10.94 9.65 -11.61
C ASN A 86 11.32 8.19 -11.27
N SER A 87 11.89 7.46 -12.23
CA SER A 87 12.36 6.09 -12.02
C SER A 87 13.85 5.99 -11.70
N ASP A 88 14.61 7.10 -11.79
CA ASP A 88 16.07 7.09 -11.62
C ASP A 88 16.46 6.86 -10.18
N PHE A 89 17.57 6.12 -9.98
CA PHE A 89 18.17 5.92 -8.68
C PHE A 89 18.59 7.26 -8.04
N ASP A 90 18.34 7.43 -6.73
CA ASP A 90 18.74 8.59 -5.96
C ASP A 90 19.73 8.19 -4.87
N LYS A 91 21.01 8.49 -5.12
CA LYS A 91 22.10 8.18 -4.21
C LYS A 91 21.93 8.85 -2.84
N ASN A 92 21.44 10.10 -2.79
CA ASN A 92 21.31 10.84 -1.53
C ASN A 92 20.23 10.21 -0.62
N ILE A 93 19.10 9.76 -1.20
CA ILE A 93 18.06 9.05 -0.45
C ILE A 93 18.59 7.68 0.02
N TYR A 94 19.33 6.97 -0.83
CA TYR A 94 19.91 5.67 -0.50
C TYR A 94 20.92 5.75 0.65
N GLU A 95 21.86 6.71 0.59
CA GLU A 95 22.84 6.96 1.65
C GLU A 95 22.17 7.50 2.93
N GLY A 96 21.11 8.31 2.79
CA GLY A 96 20.30 8.77 3.91
C GLY A 96 19.66 7.62 4.69
N PHE A 97 19.13 6.62 3.99
CA PHE A 97 18.64 5.40 4.64
C PHE A 97 19.75 4.60 5.32
N GLY A 98 20.96 4.51 4.72
CA GLY A 98 22.09 3.85 5.35
C GLY A 98 22.45 4.47 6.70
N LYS A 99 22.62 5.80 6.74
CA LYS A 99 22.91 6.52 8.00
C LYS A 99 21.80 6.34 9.05
N LEU A 100 20.56 6.31 8.62
CA LEU A 100 19.43 6.15 9.51
C LEU A 100 19.36 4.72 10.10
N ILE A 101 19.79 3.70 9.34
CA ILE A 101 19.96 2.33 9.84
C ILE A 101 20.98 2.34 10.99
N ASP A 102 22.19 2.84 10.75
CA ASP A 102 23.25 2.88 11.76
C ASP A 102 22.76 3.56 13.06
N GLU A 103 22.05 4.70 12.93
CA GLU A 103 21.51 5.43 14.09
C GLU A 103 20.39 4.67 14.83
N PHE A 104 19.57 3.86 14.17
CA PHE A 104 18.55 3.03 14.84
C PHE A 104 19.15 1.78 15.47
N GLU A 105 20.19 1.19 14.87
CA GLU A 105 20.94 0.06 15.46
C GLU A 105 21.56 0.46 16.81
N ASP A 106 22.03 1.71 16.95
CA ASP A 106 22.59 2.25 18.21
C ASP A 106 21.59 2.26 19.40
N ILE A 107 20.30 2.20 19.13
CA ILE A 107 19.23 2.20 20.15
C ILE A 107 18.38 0.93 20.14
N GLU A 108 18.66 -0.05 19.30
CA GLU A 108 17.81 -1.24 19.12
C GLU A 108 17.64 -2.01 20.44
N ASP A 109 18.71 -2.22 21.18
CA ASP A 109 18.68 -2.93 22.48
C ASP A 109 17.89 -2.19 23.57
N LYS A 110 17.64 -0.89 23.39
CA LYS A 110 17.00 -0.01 24.38
C LYS A 110 15.59 0.43 23.98
N CYS A 111 15.20 0.18 22.73
CA CYS A 111 13.96 0.67 22.17
C CYS A 111 13.22 -0.44 21.39
N TYR A 112 12.19 -1.00 22.00
CA TYR A 112 11.41 -2.10 21.43
C TYR A 112 10.96 -1.88 19.98
N ILE A 113 10.57 -0.66 19.61
CA ILE A 113 10.06 -0.40 18.25
C ILE A 113 11.15 -0.06 17.24
N ALA A 114 12.42 0.08 17.65
CA ALA A 114 13.52 0.36 16.72
C ALA A 114 13.63 -0.70 15.61
N LYS A 115 13.40 -1.97 15.94
CA LYS A 115 13.36 -3.08 14.99
C LYS A 115 12.36 -2.85 13.83
N PHE A 116 11.21 -2.22 14.07
CA PHE A 116 10.20 -1.97 13.03
C PHE A 116 10.62 -0.83 12.10
N TYR A 117 11.36 0.18 12.61
CA TYR A 117 12.01 1.17 11.76
C TYR A 117 13.05 0.51 10.87
N LEU A 118 13.92 -0.32 11.44
CA LEU A 118 14.97 -1.04 10.71
C LEU A 118 14.36 -1.91 9.60
N GLU A 119 13.36 -2.75 9.90
CA GLU A 119 12.65 -3.56 8.89
C GLU A 119 12.13 -2.69 7.73
N LYS A 120 11.50 -1.56 8.06
CA LYS A 120 10.92 -0.66 7.04
C LYS A 120 12.00 0.01 6.20
N ILE A 121 13.04 0.52 6.83
CA ILE A 121 14.13 1.25 6.16
C ILE A 121 14.94 0.30 5.28
N HIS A 122 15.25 -0.92 5.75
CA HIS A 122 15.91 -1.95 4.95
C HIS A 122 15.10 -2.31 3.70
N ALA A 123 13.78 -2.48 3.82
CA ALA A 123 12.92 -2.77 2.69
C ALA A 123 12.91 -1.63 1.65
N MET A 124 12.91 -0.38 2.11
CA MET A 124 12.98 0.80 1.22
C MET A 124 14.33 0.93 0.55
N ARG A 125 15.41 0.68 1.28
CA ARG A 125 16.77 0.67 0.73
C ARG A 125 16.95 -0.44 -0.31
N ALA A 126 16.43 -1.64 -0.05
CA ALA A 126 16.43 -2.74 -1.01
C ALA A 126 15.64 -2.41 -2.30
N ARG A 127 14.56 -1.62 -2.19
CA ARG A 127 13.85 -1.10 -3.37
C ARG A 127 14.73 -0.14 -4.19
N LEU A 128 15.48 0.73 -3.54
CA LEU A 128 16.41 1.64 -4.23
C LEU A 128 17.59 0.90 -4.87
N GLU A 129 18.09 -0.15 -4.22
CA GLU A 129 19.13 -1.00 -4.81
C GLU A 129 18.67 -1.65 -6.11
N ARG A 130 17.43 -2.15 -6.15
CA ARG A 130 16.85 -2.67 -7.41
C ARG A 130 16.76 -1.60 -8.50
N LEU A 131 16.38 -0.36 -8.15
CA LEU A 131 16.37 0.74 -9.13
C LEU A 131 17.77 1.04 -9.66
N LYS A 132 18.78 1.02 -8.79
CA LYS A 132 20.19 1.17 -9.16
C LYS A 132 20.63 0.09 -10.15
N GLN A 133 20.34 -1.17 -9.85
CA GLN A 133 20.66 -2.31 -10.73
C GLN A 133 19.96 -2.17 -12.10
N LEU A 134 18.72 -1.69 -12.14
CA LEU A 134 18.01 -1.41 -13.40
C LEU A 134 18.68 -0.29 -14.21
N ASP A 135 19.10 0.79 -13.56
CA ASP A 135 19.80 1.91 -14.22
C ASP A 135 21.19 1.49 -14.73
N GLU A 136 21.88 0.60 -14.00
CA GLU A 136 23.21 0.05 -14.36
C GLU A 136 23.12 -1.14 -15.36
N GLY A 137 21.92 -1.64 -15.65
CA GLY A 137 21.71 -2.83 -16.50
C GLY A 137 22.21 -4.14 -15.89
N THR A 138 22.37 -4.18 -14.57
CA THR A 138 22.84 -5.36 -13.80
C THR A 138 21.71 -6.08 -13.08
N TYR A 139 20.46 -5.66 -13.27
CA TYR A 139 19.31 -6.27 -12.63
C TYR A 139 19.04 -7.68 -13.18
N GLU A 140 19.01 -8.66 -12.31
CA GLU A 140 18.58 -10.01 -12.60
C GLU A 140 17.20 -10.27 -11.96
N PRO A 141 16.20 -10.71 -12.75
CA PRO A 141 14.93 -11.13 -12.19
C PRO A 141 15.14 -12.32 -11.25
N GLY A 142 14.64 -12.20 -10.02
CA GLY A 142 14.56 -13.34 -9.10
C GLY A 142 13.41 -14.29 -9.46
N ASP A 143 13.20 -15.26 -8.60
CA ASP A 143 12.05 -16.17 -8.70
C ASP A 143 10.71 -15.43 -8.68
N ASN A 144 9.67 -16.10 -9.18
CA ASN A 144 8.33 -15.55 -9.15
C ASN A 144 7.88 -15.31 -7.69
N PRO A 145 7.65 -14.05 -7.28
CA PRO A 145 7.29 -13.72 -5.90
C PRO A 145 5.83 -14.09 -5.55
N VAL A 146 5.05 -14.52 -6.53
CA VAL A 146 3.65 -14.92 -6.36
C VAL A 146 3.58 -16.44 -6.30
N SER A 147 3.03 -16.99 -5.22
CA SER A 147 2.89 -18.45 -5.13
C SER A 147 1.85 -18.98 -6.11
N LYS A 148 2.04 -20.22 -6.55
CA LYS A 148 1.10 -20.91 -7.44
C LYS A 148 -0.29 -21.05 -6.81
N GLU A 149 -0.35 -21.25 -5.50
CA GLU A 149 -1.60 -21.37 -4.74
C GLU A 149 -2.39 -20.05 -4.79
N LEU A 150 -1.71 -18.92 -4.55
CA LEU A 150 -2.35 -17.59 -4.61
C LEU A 150 -2.82 -17.27 -6.04
N TYR A 151 -2.04 -17.65 -7.07
CA TYR A 151 -2.47 -17.54 -8.46
C TYR A 151 -3.72 -18.36 -8.75
N GLN A 152 -3.78 -19.63 -8.30
CA GLN A 152 -4.95 -20.49 -8.52
C GLN A 152 -6.19 -19.95 -7.82
N GLN A 153 -6.08 -19.45 -6.59
CA GLN A 153 -7.17 -18.78 -5.88
C GLN A 153 -7.68 -17.54 -6.65
N ALA A 154 -6.74 -16.71 -7.12
CA ALA A 154 -7.09 -15.54 -7.90
C ALA A 154 -7.74 -15.90 -9.24
N LEU A 155 -7.25 -16.93 -9.94
CA LEU A 155 -7.83 -17.41 -11.19
C LEU A 155 -9.24 -17.98 -10.99
N GLN A 156 -9.47 -18.68 -9.89
CA GLN A 156 -10.83 -19.15 -9.54
C GLN A 156 -11.77 -17.97 -9.31
N CYS A 157 -11.32 -16.95 -8.57
CA CYS A 157 -12.08 -15.73 -8.32
C CYS A 157 -12.40 -14.97 -9.63
N VAL A 158 -11.48 -14.91 -10.60
CA VAL A 158 -11.74 -14.35 -11.93
C VAL A 158 -12.87 -15.06 -12.65
N LYS A 159 -12.97 -16.41 -12.53
CA LYS A 159 -14.03 -17.20 -13.13
C LYS A 159 -15.38 -16.99 -12.44
N GLU A 160 -15.39 -16.84 -11.12
CA GLU A 160 -16.60 -16.62 -10.31
C GLU A 160 -17.14 -15.18 -10.48
N HIS A 161 -16.25 -14.23 -10.74
CA HIS A 161 -16.55 -12.81 -10.93
C HIS A 161 -16.07 -12.33 -12.30
N PRO A 162 -16.70 -12.79 -13.42
CA PRO A 162 -16.25 -12.41 -14.76
C PRO A 162 -16.37 -10.91 -14.98
N TYR A 163 -15.48 -10.37 -15.80
CA TYR A 163 -15.50 -8.96 -16.17
C TYR A 163 -16.83 -8.58 -16.80
N LYS A 164 -17.44 -7.53 -16.30
CA LYS A 164 -18.64 -6.91 -16.87
C LYS A 164 -18.28 -5.55 -17.44
N ARG A 165 -18.59 -5.32 -18.72
CA ARG A 165 -18.40 -3.99 -19.30
C ARG A 165 -19.24 -2.99 -18.51
N PRO A 166 -18.60 -1.95 -17.92
CA PRO A 166 -19.34 -0.98 -17.17
C PRO A 166 -20.24 -0.14 -18.06
N ASP A 167 -21.49 0.02 -17.69
CA ASP A 167 -22.45 0.89 -18.41
C ASP A 167 -22.45 2.33 -17.86
N TYR A 168 -21.64 2.56 -16.81
CA TYR A 168 -21.64 3.81 -16.06
C TYR A 168 -20.94 5.01 -16.74
N GLU A 169 -20.51 4.89 -18.01
CA GLU A 169 -20.04 6.10 -18.71
C GLU A 169 -21.18 7.11 -18.94
N LYS A 170 -22.43 6.64 -18.95
CA LYS A 170 -23.62 7.49 -19.09
C LYS A 170 -24.01 8.23 -17.81
N ASP A 171 -23.66 7.64 -16.64
CA ASP A 171 -24.11 8.14 -15.32
C ASP A 171 -23.05 9.01 -14.64
N ARG A 172 -21.90 9.25 -15.31
CA ARG A 172 -20.83 10.09 -14.79
C ARG A 172 -21.11 11.56 -15.07
N THR A 173 -21.92 12.16 -14.21
CA THR A 173 -22.35 13.55 -14.31
C THR A 173 -21.59 14.51 -13.38
N ASN A 174 -21.00 13.98 -12.28
CA ASN A 174 -20.28 14.81 -11.32
C ASN A 174 -18.89 15.19 -11.87
N GLU A 175 -18.59 16.48 -11.85
CA GLU A 175 -17.29 17.06 -12.18
C GLU A 175 -16.36 17.03 -10.93
N SER A 176 -15.10 17.40 -11.11
CA SER A 176 -14.11 17.38 -10.02
C SER A 176 -14.45 18.29 -8.84
N ASP A 177 -15.14 19.42 -9.10
CA ASP A 177 -15.54 20.37 -8.06
C ASP A 177 -16.68 19.81 -7.19
N ASP A 178 -17.66 19.10 -7.78
CA ASP A 178 -18.73 18.41 -7.04
C ASP A 178 -18.15 17.31 -6.13
N VAL A 179 -17.12 16.60 -6.64
CA VAL A 179 -16.42 15.55 -5.88
C VAL A 179 -15.60 16.14 -4.75
N LEU A 180 -14.98 17.31 -4.96
CA LEU A 180 -14.20 17.98 -3.92
C LEU A 180 -15.10 18.28 -2.71
N GLU A 181 -16.26 18.91 -2.91
CA GLU A 181 -17.21 19.22 -1.84
C GLU A 181 -17.64 17.95 -1.07
N LYS A 182 -18.03 16.87 -1.79
CA LYS A 182 -18.44 15.61 -1.15
C LYS A 182 -17.30 14.93 -0.37
N ILE A 183 -16.04 15.09 -0.79
CA ILE A 183 -14.88 14.53 -0.07
C ILE A 183 -14.56 15.39 1.16
N GLU A 184 -14.64 16.74 1.07
CA GLU A 184 -14.48 17.62 2.22
C GLU A 184 -15.54 17.32 3.29
N ASP A 185 -16.81 17.19 2.91
CA ASP A 185 -17.90 16.80 3.82
C ASP A 185 -17.61 15.46 4.50
N ALA A 186 -17.14 14.46 3.74
CA ALA A 186 -16.82 13.13 4.30
C ALA A 186 -15.62 13.17 5.27
N LEU A 187 -14.63 14.04 5.04
CA LEU A 187 -13.50 14.25 5.96
C LEU A 187 -13.96 14.94 7.24
N ASP A 188 -14.80 15.96 7.13
CA ASP A 188 -15.35 16.70 8.26
C ASP A 188 -16.25 15.80 9.14
N ASP A 189 -17.13 15.01 8.54
CA ASP A 189 -17.98 14.02 9.24
C ASP A 189 -17.16 13.00 10.04
N LEU A 190 -15.99 12.60 9.53
CA LEU A 190 -15.08 11.66 10.19
C LEU A 190 -14.09 12.35 11.15
N GLY A 191 -14.03 13.68 11.15
CA GLY A 191 -13.09 14.46 11.95
C GLY A 191 -11.64 14.30 11.48
N TYR A 192 -11.42 14.08 10.19
CA TYR A 192 -10.09 13.93 9.60
C TYR A 192 -9.60 15.29 9.06
N ASP A 193 -8.51 15.78 9.64
CA ASP A 193 -7.85 17.02 9.21
C ASP A 193 -6.93 16.73 8.00
N PHE A 194 -7.48 16.87 6.79
CA PHE A 194 -6.81 16.61 5.52
C PHE A 194 -7.17 17.67 4.47
N ASP A 195 -6.17 18.09 3.71
CA ASP A 195 -6.36 18.93 2.54
C ASP A 195 -6.97 18.14 1.36
N VAL A 196 -7.88 18.76 0.60
CA VAL A 196 -8.38 18.24 -0.69
C VAL A 196 -8.00 19.22 -1.79
N LYS A 197 -7.44 18.73 -2.90
CA LYS A 197 -7.05 19.59 -4.04
C LYS A 197 -7.28 18.91 -5.37
N ILE A 198 -7.65 19.72 -6.37
CA ILE A 198 -7.82 19.27 -7.76
C ILE A 198 -6.51 19.45 -8.51
N PHE A 199 -6.10 18.38 -9.22
CA PHE A 199 -4.85 18.34 -9.99
C PHE A 199 -5.09 17.97 -11.44
N SER A 200 -4.33 18.60 -12.34
CA SER A 200 -4.26 18.21 -13.75
C SER A 200 -3.18 17.16 -13.98
N GLY A 201 -3.36 16.30 -15.00
CA GLY A 201 -2.33 15.33 -15.40
C GLY A 201 -2.20 14.08 -14.54
N MET A 202 -3.17 13.81 -13.68
CA MET A 202 -3.22 12.55 -12.91
C MET A 202 -3.68 11.38 -13.79
N LEU A 203 -3.13 10.18 -13.55
CA LEU A 203 -3.66 8.94 -14.12
C LEU A 203 -4.84 8.37 -13.32
N PRO A 204 -4.77 8.24 -11.98
CA PRO A 204 -5.91 7.84 -11.18
C PRO A 204 -6.93 8.98 -11.10
N ARG A 205 -8.20 8.64 -10.87
CA ARG A 205 -9.25 9.63 -10.66
C ARG A 205 -9.08 10.36 -9.34
N MET A 206 -8.70 9.64 -8.30
CA MET A 206 -8.38 10.15 -6.96
C MET A 206 -7.23 9.33 -6.38
N ASN A 207 -6.45 9.91 -5.53
CA ASN A 207 -5.49 9.22 -4.68
C ASN A 207 -5.16 10.04 -3.44
N VAL A 208 -4.68 9.37 -2.41
CA VAL A 208 -4.18 9.99 -1.18
C VAL A 208 -2.65 10.04 -1.22
N LYS A 209 -2.10 11.18 -0.87
CA LYS A 209 -0.66 11.36 -0.72
C LYS A 209 -0.38 12.11 0.58
N MET A 210 0.07 11.41 1.58
CA MET A 210 0.30 11.92 2.93
C MET A 210 -1.00 12.53 3.51
N ASP A 211 -1.04 13.81 3.81
CA ASP A 211 -2.15 14.59 4.34
C ASP A 211 -2.99 15.29 3.25
N LEU A 212 -2.84 14.88 2.00
CA LEU A 212 -3.49 15.49 0.84
C LEU A 212 -4.27 14.47 0.02
N VAL A 213 -5.58 14.68 -0.11
CA VAL A 213 -6.44 14.00 -1.10
C VAL A 213 -6.36 14.76 -2.42
N ARG A 214 -6.08 14.03 -3.50
CA ARG A 214 -5.88 14.59 -4.84
C ARG A 214 -6.95 14.07 -5.78
N ILE A 215 -7.69 14.98 -6.40
CA ILE A 215 -8.77 14.69 -7.37
C ILE A 215 -8.29 15.06 -8.77
N ASN A 216 -8.52 14.20 -9.75
CA ASN A 216 -8.14 14.46 -11.14
C ASN A 216 -9.15 15.38 -11.82
N LYS A 217 -8.69 16.55 -12.24
CA LYS A 217 -9.49 17.61 -12.89
C LYS A 217 -10.27 17.13 -14.12
N THR A 218 -9.75 16.16 -14.87
CA THR A 218 -10.36 15.70 -16.12
C THR A 218 -11.24 14.45 -15.96
N SER A 219 -11.37 13.96 -14.75
CA SER A 219 -12.20 12.79 -14.45
C SER A 219 -13.64 13.21 -14.21
N LYS A 220 -14.57 12.34 -14.65
CA LYS A 220 -15.97 12.41 -14.32
C LYS A 220 -16.36 11.23 -13.43
N PHE A 221 -17.35 11.43 -12.58
CA PHE A 221 -17.73 10.49 -11.53
C PHE A 221 -19.24 10.27 -11.51
N SER A 222 -19.67 9.03 -11.28
CA SER A 222 -21.03 8.75 -10.83
C SER A 222 -21.10 8.85 -9.30
N ASP A 223 -22.31 8.84 -8.72
CA ASP A 223 -22.48 8.86 -7.26
C ASP A 223 -21.88 7.58 -6.64
N GLU A 224 -22.04 6.41 -7.29
CA GLU A 224 -21.42 5.15 -6.85
C GLU A 224 -19.89 5.20 -6.95
N ASP A 225 -19.33 5.95 -7.93
CA ASP A 225 -17.89 6.21 -8.01
C ASP A 225 -17.42 6.96 -6.76
N ILE A 226 -18.16 7.99 -6.34
CA ILE A 226 -17.80 8.84 -5.19
C ILE A 226 -17.93 8.05 -3.89
N GLU A 227 -19.04 7.33 -3.68
CA GLU A 227 -19.27 6.48 -2.52
C GLU A 227 -18.14 5.44 -2.37
N GLY A 228 -17.80 4.74 -3.47
CA GLY A 228 -16.71 3.78 -3.49
C GLY A 228 -15.34 4.39 -3.23
N LEU A 229 -15.08 5.64 -3.66
CA LEU A 229 -13.84 6.35 -3.39
C LEU A 229 -13.78 6.83 -1.94
N ILE A 230 -14.88 7.30 -1.35
CA ILE A 230 -14.95 7.63 0.08
C ILE A 230 -14.63 6.38 0.92
N ALA A 231 -15.25 5.24 0.60
CA ALA A 231 -15.00 4.00 1.34
C ALA A 231 -13.54 3.53 1.21
N HIS A 232 -12.93 3.62 0.02
CA HIS A 232 -11.56 3.15 -0.25
C HIS A 232 -10.50 4.12 0.24
N GLU A 233 -10.56 5.35 -0.26
CA GLU A 233 -9.49 6.33 -0.06
C GLU A 233 -9.63 7.03 1.30
N ILE A 234 -10.86 7.45 1.68
CA ILE A 234 -11.04 8.24 2.91
C ILE A 234 -11.12 7.31 4.13
N LYS A 235 -12.07 6.37 4.18
CA LYS A 235 -12.20 5.46 5.32
C LYS A 235 -11.07 4.43 5.40
N GLY A 236 -10.39 4.15 4.29
CA GLY A 236 -9.21 3.29 4.23
C GLY A 236 -7.92 4.09 4.46
N HIS A 237 -7.34 4.63 3.39
CA HIS A 237 -5.98 5.20 3.41
C HIS A 237 -5.83 6.46 4.26
N VAL A 238 -6.81 7.42 4.17
CA VAL A 238 -6.79 8.63 5.01
C VAL A 238 -6.96 8.24 6.47
N GLY A 239 -7.93 7.38 6.79
CA GLY A 239 -8.18 6.94 8.17
C GLY A 239 -6.93 6.34 8.80
N ARG A 240 -6.25 5.44 8.11
CA ARG A 240 -5.01 4.82 8.62
C ARG A 240 -3.87 5.82 8.83
N PHE A 241 -3.67 6.75 7.91
CA PHE A 241 -2.65 7.79 8.08
C PHE A 241 -2.99 8.69 9.27
N PHE A 242 -4.26 9.10 9.39
CA PHE A 242 -4.76 9.93 10.48
C PHE A 242 -4.57 9.25 11.85
N TYR A 243 -5.03 8.02 12.01
CA TYR A 243 -4.88 7.30 13.28
C TYR A 243 -3.41 6.96 13.56
N GLY A 244 -2.62 6.63 12.54
CA GLY A 244 -1.19 6.47 12.69
C GLY A 244 -0.50 7.72 13.25
N LYS A 245 -0.87 8.93 12.80
CA LYS A 245 -0.40 10.21 13.39
C LYS A 245 -0.81 10.36 14.86
N LYS A 246 -1.99 9.88 15.27
CA LYS A 246 -2.45 9.92 16.67
C LYS A 246 -1.58 9.10 17.61
N THR A 247 -0.83 8.11 17.14
CA THR A 247 0.14 7.38 17.95
C THR A 247 1.33 8.23 18.41
N GLY A 248 1.59 9.34 17.73
CA GLY A 248 2.71 10.26 18.01
C GLY A 248 4.04 9.87 17.38
N LEU A 249 4.04 8.90 16.45
CA LEU A 249 5.23 8.46 15.71
C LEU A 249 4.92 8.31 14.22
N TRP A 250 5.78 8.88 13.37
CA TRP A 250 5.65 8.83 11.91
C TRP A 250 5.73 7.41 11.34
N LEU A 251 6.39 6.50 12.06
CA LEU A 251 6.41 5.09 11.69
C LEU A 251 5.00 4.53 11.44
N PHE A 252 4.07 4.80 12.35
CA PHE A 252 2.69 4.32 12.25
C PHE A 252 1.87 5.10 11.22
N ALA A 253 2.14 6.40 11.04
CA ALA A 253 1.51 7.16 9.96
C ALA A 253 1.85 6.60 8.57
N TYR A 254 3.11 6.19 8.36
CA TYR A 254 3.55 5.60 7.09
C TYR A 254 3.36 4.08 7.00
N GLY A 255 2.97 3.45 8.10
CA GLY A 255 2.77 2.00 8.21
C GLY A 255 4.06 1.21 8.34
N LEU A 256 4.00 0.11 9.07
CA LEU A 256 5.10 -0.80 9.30
C LEU A 256 5.48 -1.55 8.02
N HIS A 257 6.57 -2.32 8.07
CA HIS A 257 6.92 -3.19 6.95
C HIS A 257 5.76 -4.16 6.64
N SER A 258 5.50 -4.40 5.35
CA SER A 258 4.37 -5.18 4.83
C SER A 258 2.95 -4.69 5.20
N ALA A 259 2.80 -3.52 5.85
CA ALA A 259 1.48 -2.94 6.13
C ALA A 259 0.61 -2.74 4.86
N LEU A 260 1.24 -2.63 3.67
CA LEU A 260 0.55 -2.43 2.41
C LEU A 260 -0.46 -3.54 2.07
N ASP A 261 -0.21 -4.79 2.48
CA ASP A 261 -1.15 -5.89 2.27
C ASP A 261 -2.47 -5.63 3.02
N TYR A 262 -2.38 -5.24 4.29
CA TYR A 262 -3.56 -4.89 5.08
C TYR A 262 -4.19 -3.55 4.66
N ASP A 263 -3.37 -2.58 4.23
CA ASP A 263 -3.83 -1.30 3.73
C ASP A 263 -4.77 -1.45 2.54
N GLU A 264 -4.28 -2.03 1.49
CA GLU A 264 -5.08 -2.25 0.29
C GLU A 264 -6.20 -3.26 0.54
N GLY A 265 -5.95 -4.26 1.40
CA GLY A 265 -6.96 -5.23 1.80
C GLY A 265 -8.15 -4.59 2.52
N LEU A 266 -7.89 -3.71 3.49
CA LEU A 266 -8.93 -2.97 4.22
C LEU A 266 -9.67 -2.00 3.29
N ALA A 267 -8.96 -1.28 2.43
CA ALA A 267 -9.57 -0.38 1.47
C ALA A 267 -10.49 -1.11 0.49
N VAL A 268 -10.10 -2.30 0.01
CA VAL A 268 -10.97 -3.16 -0.82
C VAL A 268 -12.16 -3.68 -0.02
N TRP A 269 -11.94 -4.13 1.22
CA TRP A 269 -13.00 -4.59 2.11
C TRP A 269 -14.04 -3.48 2.35
N ASN A 270 -13.59 -2.26 2.63
CA ASN A 270 -14.47 -1.08 2.77
C ASN A 270 -15.28 -0.84 1.49
N SER A 271 -14.64 -0.91 0.31
CA SER A 271 -15.32 -0.73 -0.98
C SER A 271 -16.39 -1.76 -1.28
N LEU A 272 -16.36 -2.93 -0.63
CA LEU A 272 -17.33 -4.01 -0.83
C LEU A 272 -18.42 -4.04 0.25
N ASN A 273 -18.12 -3.56 1.47
CA ASN A 273 -18.99 -3.76 2.63
C ASN A 273 -19.53 -2.45 3.25
N LEU A 274 -18.94 -1.30 2.94
CA LEU A 274 -19.38 0.00 3.48
C LEU A 274 -20.10 0.86 2.43
N VAL A 275 -20.43 0.30 1.28
CA VAL A 275 -21.17 0.98 0.21
C VAL A 275 -22.46 0.21 -0.10
N GLU A 276 -23.51 0.93 -0.45
CA GLU A 276 -24.81 0.31 -0.78
C GLU A 276 -24.72 -0.46 -2.11
N HIS A 277 -24.03 0.11 -3.09
CA HIS A 277 -23.88 -0.46 -4.43
C HIS A 277 -22.41 -0.64 -4.82
N PRO A 278 -21.74 -1.75 -4.38
CA PRO A 278 -20.34 -2.00 -4.74
C PRO A 278 -20.16 -2.14 -6.24
N LYS A 279 -19.08 -1.57 -6.78
CA LYS A 279 -18.76 -1.68 -8.21
C LYS A 279 -18.63 -3.13 -8.65
N PRO A 280 -19.22 -3.51 -9.79
CA PRO A 280 -19.31 -4.91 -10.21
C PRO A 280 -17.98 -5.61 -10.47
N ASN A 281 -16.92 -4.84 -10.80
CA ASN A 281 -15.63 -5.42 -11.20
C ASN A 281 -14.55 -5.37 -10.11
N ILE A 282 -14.88 -5.06 -8.86
CA ILE A 282 -13.85 -4.98 -7.79
C ILE A 282 -13.14 -6.32 -7.67
N MET A 283 -13.87 -7.42 -7.49
CA MET A 283 -13.31 -8.75 -7.32
C MET A 283 -12.52 -9.21 -8.54
N PHE A 284 -13.07 -9.01 -9.75
CA PHE A 284 -12.32 -9.25 -10.99
C PHE A 284 -11.01 -8.47 -11.00
N ASN A 285 -11.05 -7.16 -10.75
CA ASN A 285 -9.91 -6.26 -10.87
C ASN A 285 -8.77 -6.59 -9.89
N ILE A 286 -9.07 -6.97 -8.65
CA ILE A 286 -8.03 -7.36 -7.68
C ILE A 286 -7.43 -8.72 -8.01
N SER A 287 -8.26 -9.67 -8.45
CA SER A 287 -7.84 -11.03 -8.79
C SER A 287 -7.02 -11.07 -10.07
N ILE A 288 -7.46 -10.38 -11.13
CA ILE A 288 -6.74 -10.35 -12.41
C ILE A 288 -5.35 -9.73 -12.28
N LYS A 289 -5.17 -8.72 -11.42
CA LYS A 289 -3.86 -8.14 -11.11
C LYS A 289 -2.90 -9.18 -10.51
N THR A 290 -3.41 -10.04 -9.63
CA THR A 290 -2.64 -11.14 -9.03
C THR A 290 -2.26 -12.19 -10.09
N CYS A 291 -3.22 -12.58 -10.96
CA CYS A 291 -2.95 -13.49 -12.06
C CYS A 291 -1.88 -12.94 -13.01
N ILE A 292 -1.97 -11.68 -13.41
CA ILE A 292 -0.99 -11.02 -14.27
C ILE A 292 0.38 -10.95 -13.59
N SER A 293 0.43 -10.67 -12.29
CA SER A 293 1.69 -10.65 -11.53
C SER A 293 2.39 -12.01 -11.48
N TYR A 294 1.64 -13.12 -11.50
CA TYR A 294 2.19 -14.47 -11.62
C TYR A 294 2.63 -14.75 -13.06
N LEU A 295 1.71 -14.56 -14.02
CA LEU A 295 1.88 -14.97 -15.41
C LEU A 295 2.96 -14.16 -16.15
N MET A 296 3.28 -12.94 -15.70
CA MET A 296 4.37 -12.17 -16.29
C MET A 296 5.75 -12.83 -16.16
N TYR A 297 5.89 -13.80 -15.27
CA TYR A 297 7.10 -14.64 -15.11
C TYR A 297 7.05 -15.91 -15.98
N GLU A 298 5.86 -16.28 -16.48
CA GLU A 298 5.65 -17.54 -17.21
C GLU A 298 5.47 -17.31 -18.71
N MET A 299 5.14 -16.09 -19.15
CA MET A 299 4.87 -15.77 -20.55
C MET A 299 5.27 -14.34 -20.92
N ASP A 300 5.50 -14.12 -22.21
CA ASP A 300 5.84 -12.80 -22.70
C ASP A 300 4.65 -11.82 -22.68
N PHE A 301 4.91 -10.55 -22.98
CA PHE A 301 3.90 -9.49 -22.93
C PHE A 301 2.74 -9.71 -23.92
N CYS A 302 3.04 -10.21 -25.13
CA CYS A 302 2.03 -10.44 -26.17
C CYS A 302 1.07 -11.57 -25.75
N ASP A 303 1.64 -12.68 -25.27
CA ASP A 303 0.88 -13.84 -24.81
C ASP A 303 0.05 -13.50 -23.56
N LEU A 304 0.60 -12.67 -22.66
CA LEU A 304 -0.10 -12.17 -21.47
C LEU A 304 -1.30 -11.29 -21.83
N PHE A 305 -1.14 -10.40 -22.83
CA PHE A 305 -2.25 -9.59 -23.32
C PHE A 305 -3.36 -10.46 -23.92
N ASP A 306 -3.02 -11.45 -24.74
CA ASP A 306 -3.98 -12.36 -25.35
C ASP A 306 -4.67 -13.24 -24.32
N TRP A 307 -3.95 -13.69 -23.32
CA TRP A 307 -4.53 -14.40 -22.17
C TRP A 307 -5.55 -13.51 -21.45
N LEU A 308 -5.19 -12.26 -21.15
CA LEU A 308 -6.12 -11.33 -20.48
C LEU A 308 -7.37 -11.07 -21.30
N LYS A 309 -7.23 -10.89 -22.63
CA LYS A 309 -8.38 -10.70 -23.54
C LYS A 309 -9.29 -11.93 -23.59
N LYS A 310 -8.76 -13.15 -23.39
CA LYS A 310 -9.59 -14.37 -23.25
C LYS A 310 -10.35 -14.38 -21.92
N GLN A 311 -9.79 -13.87 -20.82
CA GLN A 311 -10.49 -13.78 -19.52
C GLN A 311 -11.53 -12.65 -19.50
N ALA A 312 -11.33 -11.58 -20.26
CA ALA A 312 -12.18 -10.40 -20.31
C ALA A 312 -12.40 -9.91 -21.75
N PRO A 313 -13.18 -10.63 -22.57
CA PRO A 313 -13.41 -10.28 -23.98
C PRO A 313 -13.94 -8.85 -24.17
N ASP A 314 -14.84 -8.42 -23.28
CA ASP A 314 -15.50 -7.11 -23.33
C ASP A 314 -14.64 -5.97 -22.80
N MET A 315 -13.45 -6.26 -22.22
CA MET A 315 -12.49 -5.23 -21.83
C MET A 315 -11.90 -4.59 -23.06
N SER A 316 -11.88 -3.24 -23.12
CA SER A 316 -11.24 -2.55 -24.25
C SER A 316 -9.75 -2.90 -24.32
N ASP A 317 -9.19 -2.94 -25.54
CA ASP A 317 -7.79 -3.31 -25.77
C ASP A 317 -6.83 -2.36 -25.04
N PHE A 318 -7.16 -1.07 -24.98
CA PHE A 318 -6.36 -0.11 -24.21
C PHE A 318 -6.43 -0.37 -22.70
N ALA A 319 -7.56 -0.79 -22.14
CA ALA A 319 -7.66 -1.18 -20.73
C ALA A 319 -6.87 -2.45 -20.45
N ALA A 320 -6.94 -3.46 -21.30
CA ALA A 320 -6.17 -4.69 -21.21
C ALA A 320 -4.66 -4.40 -21.28
N PHE A 321 -4.23 -3.59 -22.24
CA PHE A 321 -2.83 -3.15 -22.38
C PHE A 321 -2.33 -2.47 -21.10
N LYS A 322 -3.07 -1.47 -20.59
CA LYS A 322 -2.71 -0.81 -19.33
C LYS A 322 -2.60 -1.78 -18.15
N THR A 323 -3.48 -2.77 -18.11
CA THR A 323 -3.50 -3.76 -17.02
C THR A 323 -2.24 -4.65 -17.07
N CYS A 324 -1.77 -5.05 -18.26
CA CYS A 324 -0.52 -5.78 -18.46
C CYS A 324 0.73 -4.93 -18.17
N ILE A 325 0.69 -3.62 -18.47
CA ILE A 325 1.78 -2.68 -18.15
C ILE A 325 1.94 -2.44 -16.65
N ARG A 326 0.83 -2.43 -15.91
CA ARG A 326 0.81 -1.95 -14.52
C ARG A 326 1.81 -2.61 -13.57
N PRO A 327 2.01 -3.93 -13.53
CA PRO A 327 3.04 -4.56 -12.70
C PRO A 327 4.46 -4.32 -13.21
N ARG A 328 4.63 -3.93 -14.46
CA ARG A 328 5.93 -3.72 -15.14
C ARG A 328 6.45 -2.28 -15.06
N ARG A 329 5.74 -1.36 -14.39
CA ARG A 329 6.05 0.08 -14.32
C ARG A 329 7.38 0.46 -13.66
N VAL A 330 8.12 -0.47 -13.11
CA VAL A 330 9.48 -0.23 -12.58
C VAL A 330 10.56 -0.45 -13.62
N ASN A 331 10.24 -1.04 -14.78
CA ASN A 331 11.17 -1.24 -15.89
C ASN A 331 10.72 -0.50 -17.14
N LYS A 332 11.68 0.17 -17.78
CA LYS A 332 11.48 0.88 -19.05
C LYS A 332 11.24 -0.08 -20.22
N ASP A 333 11.60 -1.36 -20.08
CA ASP A 333 11.49 -2.38 -21.11
C ASP A 333 10.59 -3.54 -20.66
N CYS A 334 9.46 -3.74 -21.35
CA CYS A 334 8.54 -4.83 -21.04
C CYS A 334 9.04 -6.23 -21.45
N GLU A 335 10.16 -6.32 -22.14
CA GLU A 335 10.84 -7.58 -22.41
C GLU A 335 11.55 -8.11 -21.15
N ILE A 336 12.00 -7.22 -20.26
CA ILE A 336 12.69 -7.59 -19.04
C ILE A 336 11.66 -7.80 -17.92
N LEU A 337 11.75 -8.95 -17.25
CA LEU A 337 10.94 -9.28 -16.08
C LEU A 337 11.38 -8.43 -14.88
N SER A 338 10.76 -7.27 -14.70
CA SER A 338 10.93 -6.50 -13.48
C SER A 338 9.61 -5.85 -13.12
N GLY A 339 9.19 -6.03 -11.91
CA GLY A 339 7.95 -5.43 -11.45
C GLY A 339 7.65 -5.82 -10.01
N GLY A 340 6.89 -4.99 -9.33
CA GLY A 340 6.33 -5.35 -8.04
C GLY A 340 5.04 -6.15 -8.24
N PRO A 341 4.85 -7.27 -7.55
CA PRO A 341 3.61 -8.02 -7.61
C PRO A 341 2.45 -7.13 -7.14
N MET A 342 1.36 -7.14 -7.89
CA MET A 342 0.12 -6.43 -7.55
C MET A 342 -0.82 -7.29 -6.70
N THR A 343 -0.24 -8.13 -5.84
CA THR A 343 -0.96 -9.13 -5.04
C THR A 343 -1.60 -8.56 -3.79
N MET A 344 -1.12 -7.39 -3.30
CA MET A 344 -1.59 -6.76 -2.07
C MET A 344 -3.12 -6.58 -2.02
N TYR A 345 -3.75 -6.32 -3.15
CA TYR A 345 -5.20 -6.15 -3.22
C TYR A 345 -5.95 -7.44 -2.92
N PHE A 346 -5.69 -8.52 -3.67
CA PHE A 346 -6.39 -9.80 -3.53
C PHE A 346 -5.94 -10.56 -2.28
N LYS A 347 -4.63 -10.65 -2.05
CA LYS A 347 -4.06 -11.25 -0.84
C LYS A 347 -4.54 -10.53 0.42
N GLY A 348 -4.42 -9.21 0.42
CA GLY A 348 -4.83 -8.36 1.54
C GLY A 348 -6.33 -8.47 1.83
N TYR A 349 -7.18 -8.41 0.80
CA TYR A 349 -8.63 -8.62 0.94
C TYR A 349 -8.95 -9.98 1.57
N ASN A 350 -8.34 -11.07 1.07
CA ASN A 350 -8.56 -12.41 1.62
C ASN A 350 -8.14 -12.51 3.09
N MET A 351 -7.10 -11.79 3.50
CA MET A 351 -6.68 -11.74 4.90
C MET A 351 -7.63 -10.91 5.77
N VAL A 352 -8.05 -9.74 5.29
CA VAL A 352 -8.89 -8.80 6.04
C VAL A 352 -10.32 -9.31 6.21
N LYS A 353 -10.89 -9.98 5.20
CA LYS A 353 -12.26 -10.53 5.28
C LYS A 353 -12.44 -11.59 6.36
N GLU A 354 -11.37 -12.31 6.73
CA GLU A 354 -11.38 -13.33 7.76
C GLU A 354 -11.17 -12.77 9.18
N MET A 355 -10.99 -11.45 9.32
CA MET A 355 -10.77 -10.77 10.60
C MET A 355 -12.10 -10.35 11.22
N ASP A 356 -12.12 -10.30 12.55
CA ASP A 356 -13.18 -9.64 13.29
C ASP A 356 -13.08 -8.10 13.19
N ASP A 357 -14.10 -7.42 13.68
CA ASP A 357 -14.16 -5.95 13.62
C ASP A 357 -13.07 -5.30 14.46
N GLN A 358 -12.72 -5.88 15.60
CA GLN A 358 -11.65 -5.36 16.45
C GLN A 358 -10.30 -5.39 15.73
N MET A 359 -9.98 -6.49 15.04
CA MET A 359 -8.73 -6.58 14.30
C MET A 359 -8.70 -5.63 13.10
N ARG A 360 -9.82 -5.42 12.41
CA ARG A 360 -9.92 -4.40 11.34
C ARG A 360 -9.70 -3.00 11.87
N ASP A 361 -10.26 -2.69 13.04
CA ASP A 361 -10.06 -1.42 13.75
C ASP A 361 -8.60 -1.24 14.18
N ASP A 362 -7.95 -2.27 14.70
CA ASP A 362 -6.54 -2.26 15.08
C ASP A 362 -5.61 -2.00 13.87
N ILE A 363 -5.90 -2.60 12.71
CA ILE A 363 -5.17 -2.30 11.46
C ILE A 363 -5.32 -0.83 11.08
N LEU A 364 -6.52 -0.30 11.20
CA LEU A 364 -6.81 1.11 10.90
C LEU A 364 -6.00 2.04 11.82
N HIS A 365 -5.94 1.73 13.13
CA HIS A 365 -5.31 2.58 14.13
C HIS A 365 -3.79 2.50 14.18
N TYR A 366 -3.22 1.30 14.02
CA TYR A 366 -1.78 1.07 14.22
C TYR A 366 -1.00 0.84 12.94
N ASN A 367 -1.67 0.81 11.80
CA ASN A 367 -1.05 0.70 10.47
C ASN A 367 -0.02 -0.43 10.39
N ILE A 368 -0.37 -1.58 10.99
CA ILE A 368 0.45 -2.78 11.01
C ILE A 368 0.29 -3.61 9.74
N GLY A 369 1.20 -4.55 9.52
CA GLY A 369 1.11 -5.57 8.48
C GLY A 369 0.94 -6.97 9.06
N PRO A 370 0.81 -8.00 8.20
CA PRO A 370 0.67 -9.39 8.62
C PRO A 370 1.78 -9.87 9.56
N ASN A 371 2.99 -9.40 9.33
CA ASN A 371 4.15 -9.81 10.15
C ASN A 371 4.07 -9.29 11.58
N GLN A 372 3.43 -8.13 11.80
CA GLN A 372 3.33 -7.50 13.12
C GLN A 372 2.04 -7.84 13.87
N LYS A 373 1.15 -8.64 13.28
CA LYS A 373 -0.10 -9.05 13.94
C LYS A 373 0.12 -9.66 15.33
N TYR A 374 1.15 -10.49 15.45
CA TYR A 374 1.48 -11.17 16.73
C TYR A 374 2.20 -10.27 17.74
N GLU A 375 2.66 -9.10 17.30
CA GLU A 375 3.34 -8.09 18.12
C GLU A 375 2.39 -6.94 18.54
N LEU A 376 1.14 -6.99 18.10
CA LEU A 376 0.20 -5.87 18.25
C LEU A 376 0.00 -5.44 19.70
N GLU A 377 -0.19 -6.39 20.62
CA GLU A 377 -0.40 -6.07 22.04
C GLU A 377 0.87 -5.44 22.66
N ASN A 378 2.04 -5.89 22.25
CA ASN A 378 3.31 -5.30 22.67
C ASN A 378 3.47 -3.86 22.13
N ILE A 379 3.06 -3.63 20.88
CA ILE A 379 3.04 -2.29 20.26
C ILE A 379 2.08 -1.37 21.03
N LYS A 380 0.87 -1.84 21.31
CA LYS A 380 -0.13 -1.07 22.08
C LYS A 380 0.41 -0.69 23.48
N GLU A 381 1.00 -1.66 24.22
CA GLU A 381 1.56 -1.39 25.53
C GLU A 381 2.74 -0.43 25.45
N PHE A 382 3.66 -0.59 24.49
CA PHE A 382 4.76 0.35 24.25
C PHE A 382 4.26 1.79 24.04
N LEU A 383 3.28 1.99 23.17
CA LEU A 383 2.71 3.32 22.90
C LEU A 383 2.04 3.91 24.14
N LYS A 384 1.28 3.09 24.88
CA LYS A 384 0.57 3.46 26.09
C LYS A 384 1.51 3.95 27.20
N VAL A 385 2.57 3.18 27.52
CA VAL A 385 3.45 3.53 28.64
C VAL A 385 4.37 4.72 28.33
N ASN A 386 4.65 4.99 27.04
CA ASN A 386 5.53 6.08 26.64
C ASN A 386 4.81 7.39 26.40
N HIS A 387 3.48 7.43 26.27
CA HIS A 387 2.68 8.64 26.14
C HIS A 387 3.23 9.63 25.10
N PHE A 388 3.38 9.18 23.84
CA PHE A 388 3.77 10.08 22.75
C PHE A 388 2.65 11.07 22.44
N LYS A 389 3.04 12.32 22.10
CA LYS A 389 2.04 13.32 21.69
C LYS A 389 1.65 13.09 20.23
N PRO A 390 0.36 13.20 19.88
CA PRO A 390 -0.08 13.13 18.47
C PRO A 390 0.73 14.07 17.58
N LEU A 391 1.04 13.61 16.37
CA LEU A 391 1.70 14.42 15.34
C LEU A 391 0.70 15.46 14.79
N LYS A 392 1.23 16.63 14.44
CA LYS A 392 0.45 17.68 13.78
C LYS A 392 0.44 17.50 12.26
#